data_ed5b03a90dabb530f791fb0d8927723f
#
_entry.id   ed5b03a90dabb530f791fb0d8927723f
#
_cell.length_a   1.000
_cell.length_b   1.000
_cell.length_c   1.000
_cell.angle_alpha   90.00
_cell.angle_beta   90.00
_cell.angle_gamma   90.00
#
_symmetry.space_group_name_H-M   'P 1'
#
loop_
_entity.id
_entity.type
_entity.pdbx_description
1 polymer ?
#
loop_
_entity_poly.entity_id
_entity_poly.type
_entity_poly.pdbx_seq_one_letter_code
_entity_poly.pdbx_strand_id
1 'polypeptide(L)'
;MSNVSTDNKRIAKNTILLSIRMVFVLLLGFYTTRVTLKALGVDDFGIYNVVCGFVSMFTFLNTSMSNGVQRFFNFELGKNGIDGARRVYVTSLVVQLLLLLLIVSLTETLGLWYLHNKMVITPERLVAAEWVFQFSVISFVLIIIQVPFNAAIMAHEHMNFYAFIGVLDAILKLIIVILIPFADVDRLILYGFLLMLISLLNFVLAYVYARNHFEEIHIRPLLDKRLFKSMLSFSGWNIFGSFSGMMREQGLNLILNLFFGPVVNAARGVAYQVSSGLQSFVANISTAIRPQIVQSYAQGNTSRSINLMYSLSKVSICVLYIIAYPILLEINYVLKVWLGTDVPNYTASFVVIVVLITFLNNMNSAVSAVVHATGNMCKYQVITSLTTLSSLPVAYYSLKMGYPPNSVFGISFVFTFLMQVISLFILRSIISFSLSKYVKKVIFPFVLFVSLSFSIPLIPCHMMREGFLRFFVVSVVSILISSLSFYWVGLDNKEKALINSFLFKILPMKRIL
;
A
#
# COMPACT_ATOMS: atom_id res chain seq x y z
N MET A 1 2.59 29.98 -15.23
CA MET A 1 3.71 29.47 -14.38
C MET A 1 3.39 29.44 -12.89
N SER A 2 2.52 30.30 -12.36
CA SER A 2 2.12 30.33 -10.93
C SER A 2 1.39 29.06 -10.44
N ASN A 3 0.50 28.47 -11.24
CA ASN A 3 -0.30 27.31 -10.83
C ASN A 3 0.53 26.02 -10.63
N VAL A 4 1.58 25.79 -11.44
CA VAL A 4 2.41 24.58 -11.33
C VAL A 4 3.26 24.58 -10.04
N SER A 5 3.71 25.74 -9.58
CA SER A 5 4.50 25.85 -8.35
C SER A 5 3.64 25.66 -7.10
N THR A 6 2.38 26.09 -7.12
CA THR A 6 1.42 25.88 -6.04
C THR A 6 1.01 24.41 -5.90
N ASP A 7 0.77 23.72 -7.00
CA ASP A 7 0.43 22.30 -7.03
C ASP A 7 1.58 21.42 -6.48
N ASN A 8 2.81 21.72 -6.88
CA ASN A 8 3.97 20.96 -6.39
C ASN A 8 4.24 21.17 -4.88
N LYS A 9 4.00 22.40 -4.35
CA LYS A 9 4.07 22.67 -2.91
C LYS A 9 3.00 21.87 -2.14
N ARG A 10 1.79 21.77 -2.72
CA ARG A 10 0.69 20.99 -2.14
C ARG A 10 1.03 19.51 -2.09
N ILE A 11 1.61 18.93 -3.16
CA ILE A 11 2.09 17.55 -3.17
C ILE A 11 3.11 17.32 -2.06
N ALA A 12 4.13 18.16 -1.96
CA ALA A 12 5.18 18.00 -0.95
C ALA A 12 4.61 18.06 0.48
N LYS A 13 3.72 19.03 0.76
CA LYS A 13 3.03 19.16 2.04
C LYS A 13 2.21 17.89 2.37
N ASN A 14 1.43 17.41 1.41
CA ASN A 14 0.58 16.22 1.58
C ASN A 14 1.43 14.97 1.83
N THR A 15 2.53 14.80 1.10
CA THR A 15 3.45 13.67 1.29
C THR A 15 4.04 13.66 2.71
N ILE A 16 4.55 14.79 3.18
CA ILE A 16 5.15 14.89 4.53
C ILE A 16 4.10 14.60 5.60
N LEU A 17 2.91 15.20 5.50
CA LEU A 17 1.83 14.97 6.45
C LEU A 17 1.44 13.49 6.53
N LEU A 18 1.27 12.83 5.39
CA LEU A 18 0.94 11.42 5.32
C LEU A 18 2.08 10.53 5.85
N SER A 19 3.33 10.93 5.65
CA SER A 19 4.50 10.20 6.17
C SER A 19 4.59 10.29 7.70
N ILE A 20 4.38 11.47 8.28
CA ILE A 20 4.35 11.67 9.74
C ILE A 20 3.21 10.85 10.36
N ARG A 21 2.00 10.96 9.78
CA ARG A 21 0.86 10.12 10.18
C ARG A 21 1.22 8.65 10.19
N MET A 22 1.85 8.16 9.12
CA MET A 22 2.17 6.74 8.97
C MET A 22 3.10 6.24 10.06
N VAL A 23 4.19 6.97 10.35
CA VAL A 23 5.12 6.60 11.43
C VAL A 23 4.39 6.52 12.76
N PHE A 24 3.56 7.52 13.06
CA PHE A 24 2.77 7.57 14.29
C PHE A 24 1.80 6.38 14.39
N VAL A 25 1.02 6.12 13.34
CA VAL A 25 0.05 5.00 13.28
C VAL A 25 0.76 3.65 13.40
N LEU A 26 1.94 3.50 12.78
CA LEU A 26 2.72 2.27 12.83
C LEU A 26 3.25 1.99 14.25
N LEU A 27 3.81 3.00 14.91
CA LEU A 27 4.28 2.87 16.31
C LEU A 27 3.13 2.54 17.25
N LEU A 28 2.00 3.25 17.12
CA LEU A 28 0.79 2.94 17.89
C LEU A 28 0.28 1.53 17.60
N GLY A 29 0.30 1.10 16.35
CA GLY A 29 -0.14 -0.25 15.94
C GLY A 29 0.68 -1.35 16.61
N PHE A 30 2.01 -1.22 16.65
CA PHE A 30 2.87 -2.19 17.34
C PHE A 30 2.57 -2.26 18.84
N TYR A 31 2.41 -1.10 19.47
CA TYR A 31 2.07 -1.03 20.88
C TYR A 31 0.68 -1.61 21.16
N THR A 32 -0.32 -1.23 20.36
CA THR A 32 -1.70 -1.72 20.46
C THR A 32 -1.76 -3.25 20.36
N THR A 33 -1.06 -3.86 19.40
CA THR A 33 -1.05 -5.33 19.23
C THR A 33 -0.54 -6.02 20.49
N ARG A 34 0.54 -5.51 21.10
CA ARG A 34 1.09 -6.05 22.36
C ARG A 34 0.09 -5.96 23.50
N VAL A 35 -0.57 -4.81 23.65
CA VAL A 35 -1.57 -4.59 24.70
C VAL A 35 -2.81 -5.44 24.46
N THR A 36 -3.24 -5.61 23.18
CA THR A 36 -4.38 -6.48 22.81
C THR A 36 -4.13 -7.93 23.22
N LEU A 37 -2.95 -8.46 22.91
CA LEU A 37 -2.58 -9.83 23.28
C LEU A 37 -2.60 -10.02 24.81
N LYS A 38 -2.15 -9.01 25.57
CA LYS A 38 -2.19 -9.04 27.03
C LYS A 38 -3.62 -8.93 27.59
N ALA A 39 -4.48 -8.13 26.96
CA ALA A 39 -5.83 -7.85 27.41
C ALA A 39 -6.81 -9.01 27.13
N LEU A 40 -6.71 -9.62 25.95
CA LEU A 40 -7.57 -10.75 25.51
C LEU A 40 -7.01 -12.10 25.95
N GLY A 41 -5.70 -12.24 26.08
CA GLY A 41 -5.03 -13.54 26.18
C GLY A 41 -4.78 -14.17 24.81
N VAL A 42 -4.00 -15.26 24.80
CA VAL A 42 -3.55 -15.93 23.56
C VAL A 42 -4.70 -16.55 22.79
N ASP A 43 -5.63 -17.20 23.47
CA ASP A 43 -6.72 -17.96 22.86
C ASP A 43 -7.73 -17.01 22.18
N ASP A 44 -8.24 -16.01 22.88
CA ASP A 44 -9.19 -15.05 22.35
C ASP A 44 -8.58 -14.17 21.25
N PHE A 45 -7.32 -13.78 21.40
CA PHE A 45 -6.59 -13.08 20.34
C PHE A 45 -6.41 -13.97 19.11
N GLY A 46 -6.18 -15.27 19.31
CA GLY A 46 -6.12 -16.25 18.24
C GLY A 46 -7.44 -16.38 17.49
N ILE A 47 -8.57 -16.54 18.21
CA ILE A 47 -9.92 -16.61 17.64
C ILE A 47 -10.21 -15.34 16.84
N TYR A 48 -9.96 -14.17 17.42
CA TYR A 48 -10.13 -12.88 16.72
C TYR A 48 -9.37 -12.84 15.40
N ASN A 49 -8.08 -13.21 15.39
CA ASN A 49 -7.25 -13.17 14.18
C ASN A 49 -7.73 -14.13 13.08
N VAL A 50 -8.19 -15.33 13.44
CA VAL A 50 -8.67 -16.31 12.47
C VAL A 50 -10.01 -15.86 11.87
N VAL A 51 -10.93 -15.38 12.70
CA VAL A 51 -12.26 -14.92 12.31
C VAL A 51 -12.16 -13.66 11.43
N CYS A 52 -11.44 -12.63 11.90
CA CYS A 52 -11.23 -11.41 11.12
C CYS A 52 -10.35 -11.66 9.88
N GLY A 53 -9.44 -12.64 9.96
CA GLY A 53 -8.61 -13.07 8.84
C GLY A 53 -9.45 -13.55 7.66
N PHE A 54 -10.50 -14.32 7.90
CA PHE A 54 -11.43 -14.75 6.86
C PHE A 54 -12.11 -13.55 6.16
N VAL A 55 -12.66 -12.60 6.94
CA VAL A 55 -13.29 -11.39 6.38
C VAL A 55 -12.26 -10.55 5.62
N SER A 56 -11.03 -10.47 6.11
CA SER A 56 -9.95 -9.71 5.45
C SER A 56 -9.55 -10.28 4.09
N MET A 57 -9.84 -11.54 3.79
CA MET A 57 -9.61 -12.11 2.44
C MET A 57 -10.35 -11.33 1.35
N PHE A 58 -11.49 -10.72 1.66
CA PHE A 58 -12.25 -9.92 0.70
C PHE A 58 -11.69 -8.50 0.47
N THR A 59 -10.62 -8.11 1.18
CA THR A 59 -10.01 -6.77 1.06
C THR A 59 -9.50 -6.48 -0.36
N PHE A 60 -9.09 -7.51 -1.14
CA PHE A 60 -8.69 -7.30 -2.53
C PHE A 60 -9.82 -6.76 -3.41
N LEU A 61 -11.07 -7.18 -3.13
CA LEU A 61 -12.25 -6.65 -3.82
C LEU A 61 -12.43 -5.16 -3.48
N ASN A 62 -12.39 -4.81 -2.19
CA ASN A 62 -12.51 -3.43 -1.74
C ASN A 62 -11.40 -2.54 -2.31
N THR A 63 -10.15 -2.98 -2.30
CA THR A 63 -9.02 -2.23 -2.86
C THR A 63 -9.19 -1.98 -4.35
N SER A 64 -9.64 -2.99 -5.10
CA SER A 64 -9.87 -2.89 -6.53
C SER A 64 -10.96 -1.89 -6.88
N MET A 65 -12.06 -1.93 -6.11
CA MET A 65 -13.18 -1.00 -6.28
C MET A 65 -12.80 0.42 -5.88
N SER A 66 -12.10 0.60 -4.77
CA SER A 66 -11.61 1.90 -4.32
C SER A 66 -10.72 2.58 -5.37
N ASN A 67 -9.80 1.83 -5.97
CA ASN A 67 -8.96 2.32 -7.07
C ASN A 67 -9.80 2.74 -8.30
N GLY A 68 -10.84 1.96 -8.62
CA GLY A 68 -11.78 2.27 -9.70
C GLY A 68 -12.55 3.57 -9.42
N VAL A 69 -13.21 3.66 -8.28
CA VAL A 69 -14.00 4.83 -7.89
C VAL A 69 -13.12 6.08 -7.83
N GLN A 70 -11.96 6.01 -7.19
CA GLN A 70 -11.02 7.13 -7.10
C GLN A 70 -10.54 7.59 -8.50
N ARG A 71 -10.27 6.67 -9.41
CA ARG A 71 -9.88 6.98 -10.78
C ARG A 71 -10.98 7.76 -11.50
N PHE A 72 -12.24 7.26 -11.43
CA PHE A 72 -13.35 7.92 -12.10
C PHE A 72 -13.67 9.30 -11.49
N PHE A 73 -13.59 9.43 -10.17
CA PHE A 73 -13.72 10.72 -9.48
C PHE A 73 -12.69 11.74 -9.98
N ASN A 74 -11.41 11.36 -9.96
CA ASN A 74 -10.32 12.22 -10.40
C ASN A 74 -10.45 12.59 -11.89
N PHE A 75 -10.86 11.63 -12.74
CA PHE A 75 -11.02 11.85 -14.16
C PHE A 75 -12.19 12.79 -14.47
N GLU A 76 -13.37 12.51 -13.92
CA GLU A 76 -14.57 13.31 -14.17
C GLU A 76 -14.47 14.70 -13.53
N LEU A 77 -13.88 14.82 -12.35
CA LEU A 77 -13.59 16.09 -11.71
C LEU A 77 -12.64 16.95 -12.58
N GLY A 78 -11.61 16.33 -13.15
CA GLY A 78 -10.66 17.02 -14.04
C GLY A 78 -11.24 17.41 -15.40
N LYS A 79 -12.21 16.64 -15.93
CA LYS A 79 -12.77 16.83 -17.27
C LYS A 79 -14.08 17.62 -17.26
N ASN A 80 -15.01 17.25 -16.39
CA ASN A 80 -16.40 17.73 -16.37
C ASN A 80 -16.76 18.48 -15.07
N GLY A 81 -15.76 18.71 -14.19
CA GLY A 81 -15.97 19.42 -12.93
C GLY A 81 -16.91 18.70 -11.96
N ILE A 82 -17.65 19.49 -11.18
CA ILE A 82 -18.54 19.00 -10.11
C ILE A 82 -19.67 18.11 -10.63
N ASP A 83 -20.24 18.43 -11.80
CA ASP A 83 -21.34 17.62 -12.37
C ASP A 83 -20.87 16.24 -12.83
N GLY A 84 -19.64 16.13 -13.32
CA GLY A 84 -19.00 14.86 -13.61
C GLY A 84 -18.77 14.05 -12.34
N ALA A 85 -18.19 14.66 -11.32
CA ALA A 85 -17.95 14.04 -10.02
C ALA A 85 -19.26 13.54 -9.36
N ARG A 86 -20.36 14.31 -9.46
CA ARG A 86 -21.69 13.92 -8.96
C ARG A 86 -22.21 12.65 -9.63
N ARG A 87 -22.09 12.54 -10.95
CA ARG A 87 -22.46 11.31 -11.66
C ARG A 87 -21.66 10.10 -11.21
N VAL A 88 -20.35 10.27 -10.98
CA VAL A 88 -19.48 9.21 -10.43
C VAL A 88 -19.93 8.81 -9.04
N TYR A 89 -20.23 9.78 -8.17
CA TYR A 89 -20.69 9.52 -6.81
C TYR A 89 -21.94 8.63 -6.79
N VAL A 90 -22.99 9.03 -7.50
CA VAL A 90 -24.25 8.24 -7.55
C VAL A 90 -24.01 6.87 -8.16
N THR A 91 -23.27 6.79 -9.26
CA THR A 91 -22.97 5.51 -9.92
C THR A 91 -22.13 4.61 -9.02
N SER A 92 -21.17 5.16 -8.28
CA SER A 92 -20.32 4.39 -7.38
C SER A 92 -21.10 3.80 -6.20
N LEU A 93 -22.10 4.52 -5.67
CA LEU A 93 -22.99 3.98 -4.63
C LEU A 93 -23.72 2.72 -5.10
N VAL A 94 -24.25 2.73 -6.35
CA VAL A 94 -24.95 1.56 -6.91
C VAL A 94 -23.96 0.39 -7.11
N VAL A 95 -22.77 0.65 -7.62
CA VAL A 95 -21.73 -0.38 -7.79
C VAL A 95 -21.30 -0.96 -6.44
N GLN A 96 -21.12 -0.12 -5.42
CA GLN A 96 -20.77 -0.56 -4.07
C GLN A 96 -21.90 -1.39 -3.42
N LEU A 97 -23.16 -1.02 -3.65
CA LEU A 97 -24.31 -1.79 -3.14
C LEU A 97 -24.34 -3.21 -3.75
N LEU A 98 -24.10 -3.34 -5.05
CA LEU A 98 -24.02 -4.66 -5.71
C LEU A 98 -22.86 -5.50 -5.16
N LEU A 99 -21.69 -4.89 -4.97
CA LEU A 99 -20.54 -5.56 -4.37
C LEU A 99 -20.82 -6.00 -2.93
N LEU A 100 -21.47 -5.12 -2.17
CA LEU A 100 -21.86 -5.39 -0.79
C LEU A 100 -22.80 -6.59 -0.70
N LEU A 101 -23.83 -6.65 -1.53
CA LEU A 101 -24.74 -7.81 -1.60
C LEU A 101 -23.98 -9.10 -1.90
N LEU A 102 -23.05 -9.07 -2.84
CA LEU A 102 -22.21 -10.23 -3.15
C LEU A 102 -21.36 -10.66 -1.94
N ILE A 103 -20.66 -9.73 -1.31
CA ILE A 103 -19.76 -10.03 -0.18
C ILE A 103 -20.54 -10.51 1.03
N VAL A 104 -21.64 -9.84 1.40
CA VAL A 104 -22.49 -10.28 2.53
C VAL A 104 -23.04 -11.67 2.25
N SER A 105 -23.52 -11.95 1.02
CA SER A 105 -23.98 -13.30 0.67
C SER A 105 -22.87 -14.34 0.82
N LEU A 106 -21.64 -14.06 0.37
CA LEU A 106 -20.51 -14.98 0.50
C LEU A 106 -20.06 -15.16 1.96
N THR A 107 -20.03 -14.09 2.73
CA THR A 107 -19.63 -14.17 4.15
C THR A 107 -20.68 -14.91 4.98
N GLU A 108 -21.98 -14.61 4.81
CA GLU A 108 -23.05 -15.28 5.56
C GLU A 108 -23.25 -16.75 5.14
N THR A 109 -22.89 -17.15 3.93
CA THR A 109 -22.98 -18.54 3.49
C THR A 109 -21.68 -19.30 3.75
N LEU A 110 -20.62 -18.97 3.00
CA LEU A 110 -19.35 -19.67 3.08
C LEU A 110 -18.59 -19.37 4.38
N GLY A 111 -18.70 -18.13 4.88
CA GLY A 111 -18.00 -17.72 6.09
C GLY A 111 -18.55 -18.41 7.34
N LEU A 112 -19.87 -18.41 7.53
CA LEU A 112 -20.50 -19.14 8.64
C LEU A 112 -20.30 -20.65 8.53
N TRP A 113 -20.42 -21.20 7.31
CA TRP A 113 -20.11 -22.61 7.11
C TRP A 113 -18.66 -22.94 7.51
N TYR A 114 -17.69 -22.10 7.14
CA TYR A 114 -16.28 -22.29 7.47
C TYR A 114 -16.03 -22.16 8.97
N LEU A 115 -16.66 -21.17 9.62
CA LEU A 115 -16.58 -20.97 11.07
C LEU A 115 -17.05 -22.21 11.86
N HIS A 116 -18.20 -22.80 11.47
CA HIS A 116 -18.78 -23.93 12.20
C HIS A 116 -18.12 -25.27 11.87
N ASN A 117 -17.59 -25.45 10.65
CA ASN A 117 -17.18 -26.78 10.19
C ASN A 117 -15.68 -26.95 10.03
N LYS A 118 -14.91 -25.87 9.94
CA LYS A 118 -13.48 -25.91 9.62
C LYS A 118 -12.58 -25.22 10.63
N MET A 119 -13.09 -24.21 11.33
CA MET A 119 -12.31 -23.56 12.37
C MET A 119 -12.24 -24.42 13.63
N VAL A 120 -11.06 -24.50 14.21
CA VAL A 120 -10.83 -25.17 15.50
C VAL A 120 -11.06 -24.14 16.60
N ILE A 121 -12.29 -24.10 17.13
CA ILE A 121 -12.71 -23.20 18.21
C ILE A 121 -13.30 -24.08 19.32
N THR A 122 -12.97 -23.77 20.58
CA THR A 122 -13.57 -24.46 21.72
C THR A 122 -15.09 -24.19 21.76
N PRO A 123 -15.93 -25.18 22.08
CA PRO A 123 -17.40 -25.01 22.09
C PRO A 123 -17.88 -23.83 22.95
N GLU A 124 -17.19 -23.56 24.06
CA GLU A 124 -17.49 -22.45 24.98
C GLU A 124 -17.28 -21.07 24.36
N ARG A 125 -16.37 -20.96 23.37
CA ARG A 125 -16.02 -19.69 22.70
C ARG A 125 -16.71 -19.53 21.35
N LEU A 126 -17.48 -20.51 20.88
CA LEU A 126 -18.12 -20.48 19.56
C LEU A 126 -19.07 -19.30 19.43
N VAL A 127 -19.91 -19.03 20.45
CA VAL A 127 -20.85 -17.90 20.47
C VAL A 127 -20.10 -16.55 20.40
N ALA A 128 -18.98 -16.44 21.12
CA ALA A 128 -18.16 -15.22 21.06
C ALA A 128 -17.54 -15.04 19.66
N ALA A 129 -17.07 -16.13 19.03
CA ALA A 129 -16.54 -16.10 17.67
C ALA A 129 -17.59 -15.70 16.63
N GLU A 130 -18.84 -16.16 16.75
CA GLU A 130 -19.96 -15.77 15.89
C GLU A 130 -20.24 -14.27 16.00
N TRP A 131 -20.32 -13.71 17.21
CA TRP A 131 -20.51 -12.27 17.40
C TRP A 131 -19.36 -11.45 16.79
N VAL A 132 -18.11 -11.86 17.02
CA VAL A 132 -16.94 -11.20 16.41
C VAL A 132 -16.96 -11.30 14.88
N PHE A 133 -17.41 -12.43 14.33
CA PHE A 133 -17.60 -12.60 12.91
C PHE A 133 -18.61 -11.59 12.36
N GLN A 134 -19.80 -11.48 12.97
CA GLN A 134 -20.85 -10.54 12.56
C GLN A 134 -20.37 -9.08 12.67
N PHE A 135 -19.70 -8.69 13.76
CA PHE A 135 -19.13 -7.36 13.92
C PHE A 135 -18.06 -7.06 12.86
N SER A 136 -17.27 -8.07 12.47
CA SER A 136 -16.27 -7.93 11.41
C SER A 136 -16.91 -7.75 10.04
N VAL A 137 -17.99 -8.48 9.74
CA VAL A 137 -18.77 -8.33 8.50
C VAL A 137 -19.39 -6.93 8.44
N ILE A 138 -20.04 -6.45 9.52
CA ILE A 138 -20.61 -5.10 9.58
C ILE A 138 -19.50 -4.05 9.40
N SER A 139 -18.37 -4.19 10.06
CA SER A 139 -17.22 -3.29 9.89
C SER A 139 -16.76 -3.22 8.44
N PHE A 140 -16.70 -4.38 7.76
CA PHE A 140 -16.29 -4.46 6.36
C PHE A 140 -17.32 -3.83 5.42
N VAL A 141 -18.62 -4.01 5.69
CA VAL A 141 -19.72 -3.32 5.00
C VAL A 141 -19.57 -1.80 5.09
N LEU A 142 -19.29 -1.27 6.28
CA LEU A 142 -19.06 0.17 6.50
C LEU A 142 -17.87 0.69 5.71
N ILE A 143 -16.77 -0.07 5.67
CA ILE A 143 -15.57 0.25 4.87
C ILE A 143 -15.91 0.33 3.36
N ILE A 144 -16.72 -0.61 2.84
CA ILE A 144 -17.15 -0.59 1.44
C ILE A 144 -18.00 0.63 1.12
N ILE A 145 -19.01 0.94 1.97
CA ILE A 145 -19.88 2.10 1.75
C ILE A 145 -19.10 3.42 1.87
N GLN A 146 -18.03 3.45 2.64
CA GLN A 146 -17.19 4.63 2.82
C GLN A 146 -16.34 4.98 1.56
N VAL A 147 -16.15 4.06 0.62
CA VAL A 147 -15.29 4.23 -0.55
C VAL A 147 -15.58 5.49 -1.36
N PRO A 148 -16.84 5.83 -1.75
CA PRO A 148 -17.13 7.03 -2.53
C PRO A 148 -16.76 8.33 -1.80
N PHE A 149 -16.95 8.38 -0.47
CA PHE A 149 -16.58 9.55 0.33
C PHE A 149 -15.07 9.73 0.42
N ASN A 150 -14.34 8.65 0.67
CA ASN A 150 -12.88 8.68 0.65
C ASN A 150 -12.34 9.07 -0.73
N ALA A 151 -12.97 8.60 -1.80
CA ALA A 151 -12.57 8.95 -3.16
C ALA A 151 -12.75 10.45 -3.44
N ALA A 152 -13.85 11.06 -2.97
CA ALA A 152 -14.07 12.50 -3.06
C ALA A 152 -13.04 13.30 -2.25
N ILE A 153 -12.81 12.92 -0.98
CA ILE A 153 -11.81 13.55 -0.10
C ILE A 153 -10.42 13.53 -0.75
N MET A 154 -10.04 12.40 -1.34
CA MET A 154 -8.75 12.24 -2.00
C MET A 154 -8.69 12.99 -3.34
N ALA A 155 -9.80 13.02 -4.11
CA ALA A 155 -9.85 13.73 -5.39
C ALA A 155 -9.72 15.24 -5.22
N HIS A 156 -10.27 15.80 -4.15
CA HIS A 156 -10.11 17.20 -3.75
C HIS A 156 -8.83 17.47 -2.96
N GLU A 157 -7.99 16.44 -2.77
CA GLU A 157 -6.70 16.52 -2.05
C GLU A 157 -6.80 17.02 -0.60
N HIS A 158 -7.92 16.74 0.10
CA HIS A 158 -8.11 17.06 1.51
C HIS A 158 -7.35 16.07 2.43
N MET A 159 -6.02 15.95 2.22
CA MET A 159 -5.15 14.98 2.88
C MET A 159 -5.03 15.21 4.39
N ASN A 160 -5.28 16.44 4.87
CA ASN A 160 -5.30 16.75 6.31
C ASN A 160 -6.39 15.95 7.04
N PHE A 161 -7.59 15.92 6.46
CA PHE A 161 -8.71 15.17 7.03
C PHE A 161 -8.49 13.66 6.95
N TYR A 162 -7.96 13.19 5.81
CA TYR A 162 -7.58 11.79 5.64
C TYR A 162 -6.51 11.34 6.66
N ALA A 163 -5.52 12.22 6.94
CA ALA A 163 -4.51 11.96 7.97
C ALA A 163 -5.13 11.96 9.37
N PHE A 164 -6.02 12.90 9.67
CA PHE A 164 -6.71 13.00 10.96
C PHE A 164 -7.51 11.74 11.29
N ILE A 165 -8.35 11.25 10.35
CA ILE A 165 -9.12 10.00 10.56
C ILE A 165 -8.19 8.83 10.87
N GLY A 166 -7.07 8.68 10.15
CA GLY A 166 -6.15 7.57 10.37
C GLY A 166 -5.45 7.61 11.73
N VAL A 167 -5.12 8.80 12.24
CA VAL A 167 -4.57 8.98 13.59
C VAL A 167 -5.62 8.71 14.65
N LEU A 168 -6.83 9.25 14.45
CA LEU A 168 -7.98 9.04 15.37
C LEU A 168 -8.31 7.55 15.50
N ASP A 169 -8.39 6.82 14.38
CA ASP A 169 -8.60 5.36 14.35
C ASP A 169 -7.56 4.62 15.21
N ALA A 170 -6.28 4.95 15.04
CA ALA A 170 -5.20 4.30 15.78
C ALA A 170 -5.26 4.60 17.30
N ILE A 171 -5.57 5.85 17.67
CA ILE A 171 -5.72 6.25 19.06
C ILE A 171 -6.93 5.56 19.71
N LEU A 172 -8.08 5.54 19.04
CA LEU A 172 -9.28 4.90 19.55
C LEU A 172 -9.09 3.39 19.76
N LYS A 173 -8.42 2.71 18.82
CA LYS A 173 -8.05 1.29 18.97
C LYS A 173 -7.18 1.06 20.20
N LEU A 174 -6.22 1.92 20.46
CA LEU A 174 -5.39 1.83 21.66
C LEU A 174 -6.21 2.05 22.94
N ILE A 175 -7.08 3.08 22.98
CA ILE A 175 -7.93 3.37 24.12
C ILE A 175 -8.83 2.17 24.44
N ILE A 176 -9.47 1.58 23.43
CA ILE A 176 -10.33 0.40 23.59
C ILE A 176 -9.57 -0.72 24.30
N VAL A 177 -8.37 -1.04 23.83
CA VAL A 177 -7.60 -2.17 24.38
C VAL A 177 -7.15 -1.92 25.81
N ILE A 178 -6.88 -0.67 26.18
CA ILE A 178 -6.55 -0.30 27.57
C ILE A 178 -7.80 -0.42 28.49
N LEU A 179 -8.99 -0.16 27.97
CA LEU A 179 -10.24 -0.18 28.75
C LEU A 179 -10.84 -1.58 28.90
N ILE A 180 -10.63 -2.48 27.94
CA ILE A 180 -11.20 -3.86 27.94
C ILE A 180 -10.97 -4.63 29.24
N PRO A 181 -9.77 -4.63 29.88
CA PRO A 181 -9.55 -5.38 31.11
C PRO A 181 -10.42 -4.96 32.30
N PHE A 182 -10.99 -3.75 32.26
CA PHE A 182 -11.84 -3.19 33.32
C PHE A 182 -13.33 -3.48 33.12
N ALA A 183 -13.70 -4.16 32.03
CA ALA A 183 -15.10 -4.46 31.73
C ALA A 183 -15.50 -5.81 32.35
N ASP A 184 -16.71 -5.87 32.90
CA ASP A 184 -17.32 -7.07 33.51
C ASP A 184 -18.07 -7.96 32.48
N VAL A 185 -17.80 -7.76 31.20
CA VAL A 185 -18.41 -8.52 30.08
C VAL A 185 -17.37 -9.34 29.33
N ASP A 186 -17.81 -10.24 28.46
CA ASP A 186 -16.91 -11.01 27.61
C ASP A 186 -16.00 -10.09 26.79
N ARG A 187 -14.70 -10.18 27.04
CA ARG A 187 -13.69 -9.29 26.47
C ARG A 187 -13.56 -9.41 24.96
N LEU A 188 -13.74 -10.63 24.41
CA LEU A 188 -13.63 -10.87 22.97
C LEU A 188 -14.83 -10.24 22.23
N ILE A 189 -16.04 -10.42 22.74
CA ILE A 189 -17.27 -9.84 22.19
C ILE A 189 -17.19 -8.30 22.26
N LEU A 190 -16.83 -7.76 23.43
CA LEU A 190 -16.69 -6.33 23.63
C LEU A 190 -15.66 -5.72 22.68
N TYR A 191 -14.52 -6.39 22.50
CA TYR A 191 -13.47 -5.94 21.57
C TYR A 191 -13.97 -5.84 20.14
N GLY A 192 -14.61 -6.91 19.64
CA GLY A 192 -15.19 -6.92 18.30
C GLY A 192 -16.25 -5.83 18.10
N PHE A 193 -17.16 -5.66 19.10
CA PHE A 193 -18.18 -4.62 19.10
C PHE A 193 -17.61 -3.20 19.05
N LEU A 194 -16.62 -2.91 19.89
CA LEU A 194 -15.98 -1.58 19.93
C LEU A 194 -15.20 -1.26 18.66
N LEU A 195 -14.55 -2.25 18.03
CA LEU A 195 -13.93 -2.08 16.73
C LEU A 195 -14.96 -1.78 15.61
N MET A 196 -16.11 -2.42 15.66
CA MET A 196 -17.24 -2.10 14.77
C MET A 196 -17.72 -0.66 14.99
N LEU A 197 -17.82 -0.19 16.24
CA LEU A 197 -18.18 1.21 16.53
C LEU A 197 -17.13 2.20 16.01
N ILE A 198 -15.83 1.88 16.07
CA ILE A 198 -14.79 2.72 15.44
C ILE A 198 -15.02 2.78 13.92
N SER A 199 -15.32 1.65 13.28
CA SER A 199 -15.60 1.62 11.83
C SER A 199 -16.83 2.47 11.50
N LEU A 200 -17.87 2.41 12.32
CA LEU A 200 -19.06 3.26 12.19
C LEU A 200 -18.72 4.75 12.37
N LEU A 201 -17.94 5.10 13.38
CA LEU A 201 -17.48 6.47 13.61
C LEU A 201 -16.68 7.00 12.41
N ASN A 202 -15.74 6.22 11.90
CA ASN A 202 -14.93 6.58 10.72
C ASN A 202 -15.82 6.82 9.49
N PHE A 203 -16.82 5.95 9.27
CA PHE A 203 -17.80 6.12 8.20
C PHE A 203 -18.60 7.42 8.38
N VAL A 204 -19.17 7.66 9.58
CA VAL A 204 -19.96 8.86 9.86
C VAL A 204 -19.12 10.13 9.68
N LEU A 205 -17.89 10.16 10.18
CA LEU A 205 -16.98 11.30 10.01
C LEU A 205 -16.68 11.56 8.54
N ALA A 206 -16.37 10.52 7.76
CA ALA A 206 -16.10 10.66 6.33
C ALA A 206 -17.34 11.15 5.57
N TYR A 207 -18.51 10.61 5.89
CA TYR A 207 -19.78 11.03 5.28
C TYR A 207 -20.12 12.49 5.60
N VAL A 208 -20.10 12.87 6.88
CA VAL A 208 -20.41 14.24 7.32
C VAL A 208 -19.42 15.24 6.72
N TYR A 209 -18.13 14.92 6.75
CA TYR A 209 -17.11 15.76 6.15
C TYR A 209 -17.33 15.96 4.66
N ALA A 210 -17.49 14.85 3.92
CA ALA A 210 -17.67 14.90 2.47
C ALA A 210 -18.96 15.67 2.09
N ARG A 211 -20.06 15.44 2.81
CA ARG A 211 -21.34 16.13 2.57
C ARG A 211 -21.26 17.64 2.80
N ASN A 212 -20.49 18.07 3.81
CA ASN A 212 -20.40 19.50 4.17
C ASN A 212 -19.39 20.28 3.28
N HIS A 213 -18.45 19.60 2.64
CA HIS A 213 -17.39 20.26 1.87
C HIS A 213 -17.50 20.08 0.35
N PHE A 214 -18.27 19.08 -0.13
CA PHE A 214 -18.32 18.75 -1.55
C PHE A 214 -19.77 18.75 -2.06
N GLU A 215 -20.06 19.62 -3.00
CA GLU A 215 -21.40 19.79 -3.59
C GLU A 215 -21.89 18.58 -4.37
N GLU A 216 -20.97 17.76 -4.89
CA GLU A 216 -21.29 16.54 -5.62
C GLU A 216 -21.82 15.41 -4.74
N ILE A 217 -21.62 15.48 -3.41
CA ILE A 217 -22.08 14.47 -2.45
C ILE A 217 -23.58 14.65 -2.09
N HIS A 218 -24.39 14.99 -3.08
CA HIS A 218 -25.84 15.05 -2.94
C HIS A 218 -26.48 14.02 -3.87
N ILE A 219 -27.31 13.15 -3.31
CA ILE A 219 -28.00 12.11 -4.10
C ILE A 219 -29.02 12.80 -4.99
N ARG A 220 -28.76 12.78 -6.30
CA ARG A 220 -29.77 13.05 -7.34
C ARG A 220 -29.89 11.79 -8.18
N PRO A 221 -31.08 11.36 -8.60
CA PRO A 221 -31.28 10.14 -9.38
C PRO A 221 -30.78 10.32 -10.83
N LEU A 222 -29.47 10.32 -11.00
CA LEU A 222 -28.77 10.48 -12.29
C LEU A 222 -27.85 9.27 -12.51
N LEU A 223 -28.46 8.09 -12.71
CA LEU A 223 -27.68 6.90 -13.07
C LEU A 223 -27.27 6.98 -14.54
N ASP A 224 -25.99 7.19 -14.81
CA ASP A 224 -25.43 7.11 -16.15
C ASP A 224 -25.06 5.65 -16.47
N LYS A 225 -25.86 4.99 -17.32
CA LYS A 225 -25.65 3.59 -17.73
C LYS A 225 -24.29 3.37 -18.43
N ARG A 226 -23.77 4.37 -19.16
CA ARG A 226 -22.45 4.26 -19.82
C ARG A 226 -21.34 4.31 -18.78
N LEU A 227 -21.44 5.25 -17.84
CA LEU A 227 -20.51 5.37 -16.73
C LEU A 227 -20.54 4.12 -15.85
N PHE A 228 -21.72 3.60 -15.52
CA PHE A 228 -21.90 2.36 -14.76
C PHE A 228 -21.19 1.18 -15.42
N LYS A 229 -21.41 0.95 -16.73
CA LYS A 229 -20.75 -0.11 -17.48
C LYS A 229 -19.23 0.08 -17.51
N SER A 230 -18.75 1.31 -17.67
CA SER A 230 -17.32 1.63 -17.67
C SER A 230 -16.70 1.39 -16.30
N MET A 231 -17.36 1.80 -15.21
CA MET A 231 -16.89 1.57 -13.83
C MET A 231 -16.87 0.08 -13.50
N LEU A 232 -17.90 -0.66 -13.86
CA LEU A 232 -17.97 -2.10 -13.59
C LEU A 232 -16.89 -2.86 -14.37
N SER A 233 -16.70 -2.54 -15.66
CA SER A 233 -15.66 -3.13 -16.50
C SER A 233 -14.25 -2.83 -15.97
N PHE A 234 -13.98 -1.57 -15.65
CA PHE A 234 -12.69 -1.15 -15.10
C PHE A 234 -12.40 -1.84 -13.76
N SER A 235 -13.38 -1.86 -12.86
CA SER A 235 -13.25 -2.51 -11.56
C SER A 235 -13.09 -4.03 -11.70
N GLY A 236 -13.79 -4.67 -12.62
CA GLY A 236 -13.63 -6.09 -12.94
C GLY A 236 -12.19 -6.43 -13.36
N TRP A 237 -11.58 -5.63 -14.23
CA TRP A 237 -10.17 -5.82 -14.61
C TRP A 237 -9.21 -5.58 -13.44
N ASN A 238 -9.50 -4.62 -12.56
CA ASN A 238 -8.72 -4.44 -11.33
C ASN A 238 -8.86 -5.62 -10.37
N ILE A 239 -10.08 -6.16 -10.22
CA ILE A 239 -10.33 -7.38 -9.42
C ILE A 239 -9.50 -8.54 -9.98
N PHE A 240 -9.52 -8.76 -11.30
CA PHE A 240 -8.72 -9.81 -11.94
C PHE A 240 -7.23 -9.66 -11.64
N GLY A 241 -6.69 -8.44 -11.70
CA GLY A 241 -5.29 -8.20 -11.37
C GLY A 241 -4.95 -8.39 -9.90
N SER A 242 -5.80 -7.90 -9.01
CA SER A 242 -5.62 -8.06 -7.57
C SER A 242 -5.72 -9.53 -7.16
N PHE A 243 -6.66 -10.28 -7.74
CA PHE A 243 -6.80 -11.72 -7.56
C PHE A 243 -5.55 -12.46 -8.05
N SER A 244 -5.03 -12.12 -9.22
CA SER A 244 -3.81 -12.70 -9.77
C SER A 244 -2.60 -12.44 -8.88
N GLY A 245 -2.49 -11.23 -8.31
CA GLY A 245 -1.46 -10.88 -7.33
C GLY A 245 -1.56 -11.73 -6.06
N MET A 246 -2.77 -11.87 -5.51
CA MET A 246 -3.05 -12.70 -4.34
C MET A 246 -2.75 -14.18 -4.63
N MET A 247 -3.19 -14.69 -5.78
CA MET A 247 -2.92 -16.09 -6.20
C MET A 247 -1.43 -16.36 -6.34
N ARG A 248 -0.66 -15.43 -6.91
CA ARG A 248 0.81 -15.56 -6.95
C ARG A 248 1.39 -15.63 -5.55
N GLU A 249 1.00 -14.72 -4.67
CA GLU A 249 1.57 -14.62 -3.33
C GLU A 249 1.26 -15.88 -2.50
N GLN A 250 0.01 -16.31 -2.49
CA GLN A 250 -0.39 -17.52 -1.78
C GLN A 250 0.10 -18.80 -2.46
N GLY A 251 0.13 -18.82 -3.79
CA GLY A 251 0.68 -19.94 -4.54
C GLY A 251 2.16 -20.17 -4.25
N LEU A 252 2.99 -19.13 -4.22
CA LEU A 252 4.40 -19.24 -3.82
C LEU A 252 4.54 -19.71 -2.36
N ASN A 253 3.65 -19.27 -1.47
CA ASN A 253 3.62 -19.72 -0.08
C ASN A 253 3.36 -21.23 0.01
N LEU A 254 2.35 -21.72 -0.71
CA LEU A 254 2.02 -23.15 -0.76
C LEU A 254 3.15 -23.99 -1.39
N ILE A 255 3.74 -23.53 -2.48
CA ILE A 255 4.87 -24.20 -3.14
C ILE A 255 6.05 -24.33 -2.18
N LEU A 256 6.44 -23.26 -1.49
CA LEU A 256 7.54 -23.30 -0.51
C LEU A 256 7.22 -24.25 0.64
N ASN A 257 5.97 -24.25 1.14
CA ASN A 257 5.56 -25.17 2.20
C ASN A 257 5.65 -26.64 1.77
N LEU A 258 5.22 -26.93 0.55
CA LEU A 258 5.19 -28.28 0.00
C LEU A 258 6.60 -28.92 -0.06
N PHE A 259 7.64 -28.12 -0.38
CA PHE A 259 8.99 -28.64 -0.55
C PHE A 259 9.88 -28.49 0.69
N PHE A 260 9.67 -27.48 1.51
CA PHE A 260 10.59 -27.14 2.61
C PHE A 260 9.89 -27.00 3.98
N GLY A 261 8.58 -27.12 4.03
CA GLY A 261 7.81 -27.07 5.26
C GLY A 261 7.70 -25.66 5.90
N PRO A 262 7.24 -25.59 7.17
CA PRO A 262 6.83 -24.33 7.81
C PRO A 262 8.01 -23.39 8.15
N VAL A 263 9.21 -23.91 8.36
CA VAL A 263 10.38 -23.09 8.76
C VAL A 263 10.77 -22.10 7.65
N VAL A 264 10.78 -22.55 6.40
CA VAL A 264 11.08 -21.67 5.24
C VAL A 264 9.94 -20.67 4.99
N ASN A 265 8.70 -21.08 5.28
CA ASN A 265 7.57 -20.15 5.24
C ASN A 265 7.65 -19.06 6.31
N ALA A 266 8.16 -19.37 7.50
CA ALA A 266 8.43 -18.38 8.53
C ALA A 266 9.46 -17.34 8.05
N ALA A 267 10.58 -17.81 7.45
CA ALA A 267 11.57 -16.93 6.83
C ALA A 267 10.97 -16.02 5.75
N ARG A 268 10.09 -16.58 4.89
CA ARG A 268 9.33 -15.81 3.90
C ARG A 268 8.45 -14.75 4.58
N GLY A 269 7.71 -15.12 5.62
CA GLY A 269 6.84 -14.20 6.36
C GLY A 269 7.60 -12.98 6.87
N VAL A 270 8.78 -13.19 7.47
CA VAL A 270 9.66 -12.12 7.94
C VAL A 270 10.11 -11.21 6.78
N ALA A 271 10.52 -11.79 5.64
CA ALA A 271 10.95 -11.02 4.47
C ALA A 271 9.82 -10.12 3.92
N TYR A 272 8.60 -10.64 3.84
CA TYR A 272 7.44 -9.86 3.39
C TYR A 272 7.02 -8.79 4.42
N GLN A 273 7.23 -9.01 5.72
CA GLN A 273 6.97 -8.01 6.74
C GLN A 273 7.91 -6.81 6.62
N VAL A 274 9.21 -7.05 6.35
CA VAL A 274 10.16 -5.97 6.03
C VAL A 274 9.72 -5.19 4.79
N SER A 275 9.37 -5.90 3.71
CA SER A 275 8.89 -5.28 2.47
C SER A 275 7.63 -4.44 2.69
N SER A 276 6.67 -4.94 3.46
CA SER A 276 5.43 -4.22 3.78
C SER A 276 5.71 -2.92 4.55
N GLY A 277 6.63 -2.96 5.52
CA GLY A 277 7.09 -1.78 6.23
C GLY A 277 7.68 -0.73 5.27
N LEU A 278 8.59 -1.15 4.39
CA LEU A 278 9.20 -0.28 3.39
C LEU A 278 8.18 0.30 2.40
N GLN A 279 7.25 -0.51 1.91
CA GLN A 279 6.20 -0.07 0.99
C GLN A 279 5.28 0.98 1.61
N SER A 280 5.02 0.90 2.91
CA SER A 280 4.17 1.86 3.61
C SER A 280 4.70 3.30 3.50
N PHE A 281 6.02 3.50 3.47
CA PHE A 281 6.63 4.83 3.26
C PHE A 281 6.38 5.36 1.84
N VAL A 282 6.52 4.50 0.83
CA VAL A 282 6.34 4.88 -0.57
C VAL A 282 4.88 5.04 -0.95
N ALA A 283 3.98 4.29 -0.31
CA ALA A 283 2.55 4.39 -0.53
C ALA A 283 2.01 5.81 -0.29
N ASN A 284 2.54 6.53 0.70
CA ASN A 284 2.14 7.91 0.98
C ASN A 284 2.51 8.86 -0.17
N ILE A 285 3.68 8.68 -0.78
CA ILE A 285 4.11 9.45 -1.96
C ILE A 285 3.15 9.19 -3.13
N SER A 286 2.85 7.91 -3.37
CA SER A 286 1.92 7.50 -4.42
C SER A 286 0.52 8.08 -4.21
N THR A 287 0.01 8.05 -2.98
CA THR A 287 -1.32 8.58 -2.61
C THR A 287 -1.41 10.09 -2.87
N ALA A 288 -0.34 10.85 -2.64
CA ALA A 288 -0.31 12.29 -2.86
C ALA A 288 -0.24 12.66 -4.36
N ILE A 289 0.43 11.86 -5.19
CA ILE A 289 0.71 12.19 -6.61
C ILE A 289 -0.32 11.60 -7.57
N ARG A 290 -0.87 10.42 -7.29
CA ARG A 290 -1.81 9.73 -8.19
C ARG A 290 -3.02 10.55 -8.63
N PRO A 291 -3.73 11.30 -7.75
CA PRO A 291 -4.86 12.13 -8.17
C PRO A 291 -4.46 13.13 -9.25
N GLN A 292 -3.30 13.78 -9.09
CA GLN A 292 -2.82 14.77 -10.06
C GLN A 292 -2.41 14.15 -11.41
N ILE A 293 -1.87 12.92 -11.42
CA ILE A 293 -1.61 12.19 -12.67
C ILE A 293 -2.92 12.02 -13.45
N VAL A 294 -3.97 11.54 -12.77
CA VAL A 294 -5.27 11.25 -13.41
C VAL A 294 -5.97 12.53 -13.84
N GLN A 295 -6.03 13.56 -12.99
CA GLN A 295 -6.63 14.86 -13.31
C GLN A 295 -5.92 15.55 -14.48
N SER A 296 -4.57 15.58 -14.48
CA SER A 296 -3.80 16.17 -15.58
C SER A 296 -4.05 15.46 -16.91
N TYR A 297 -4.17 14.13 -16.90
CA TYR A 297 -4.53 13.37 -18.08
C TYR A 297 -5.95 13.69 -18.57
N ALA A 298 -6.93 13.75 -17.66
CA ALA A 298 -8.33 14.07 -17.96
C ALA A 298 -8.50 15.47 -18.58
N GLN A 299 -7.67 16.43 -18.15
CA GLN A 299 -7.61 17.79 -18.70
C GLN A 299 -6.87 17.90 -20.06
N GLY A 300 -6.42 16.77 -20.63
CA GLY A 300 -5.67 16.74 -21.89
C GLY A 300 -4.18 17.02 -21.76
N ASN A 301 -3.67 17.32 -20.54
CA ASN A 301 -2.25 17.60 -20.32
C ASN A 301 -1.45 16.31 -20.09
N THR A 302 -1.37 15.47 -21.13
CA THR A 302 -0.65 14.18 -21.10
C THR A 302 0.83 14.36 -20.74
N SER A 303 1.46 15.44 -21.21
CA SER A 303 2.87 15.72 -20.91
C SER A 303 3.10 15.92 -19.41
N ARG A 304 2.21 16.61 -18.70
CA ARG A 304 2.28 16.78 -17.24
C ARG A 304 2.06 15.44 -16.53
N SER A 305 1.08 14.65 -16.94
CA SER A 305 0.79 13.33 -16.38
C SER A 305 2.02 12.41 -16.48
N ILE A 306 2.69 12.36 -17.64
CA ILE A 306 3.93 11.60 -17.86
C ILE A 306 5.09 12.12 -16.99
N ASN A 307 5.27 13.43 -16.88
CA ASN A 307 6.34 13.99 -16.03
C ASN A 307 6.10 13.68 -14.55
N LEU A 308 4.86 13.73 -14.06
CA LEU A 308 4.51 13.28 -12.69
C LEU A 308 4.79 11.79 -12.49
N MET A 309 4.57 10.94 -13.50
CA MET A 309 4.95 9.53 -13.47
C MET A 309 6.47 9.35 -13.34
N TYR A 310 7.28 10.11 -14.10
CA TYR A 310 8.74 10.08 -13.95
C TYR A 310 9.18 10.47 -12.53
N SER A 311 8.62 11.58 -12.01
CA SER A 311 8.92 12.02 -10.64
C SER A 311 8.48 10.97 -9.61
N LEU A 312 7.28 10.41 -9.74
CA LEU A 312 6.78 9.37 -8.83
C LEU A 312 7.68 8.13 -8.85
N SER A 313 8.02 7.60 -10.04
CA SER A 313 8.93 6.46 -10.16
C SER A 313 10.28 6.75 -9.50
N LYS A 314 10.91 7.87 -9.85
CA LYS A 314 12.25 8.24 -9.38
C LYS A 314 12.28 8.46 -7.87
N VAL A 315 11.38 9.31 -7.35
CA VAL A 315 11.33 9.64 -5.91
C VAL A 315 11.03 8.40 -5.08
N SER A 316 10.07 7.56 -5.51
CA SER A 316 9.69 6.35 -4.79
C SER A 316 10.86 5.38 -4.61
N ILE A 317 11.61 5.10 -5.68
CA ILE A 317 12.74 4.17 -5.59
C ILE A 317 13.93 4.76 -4.82
N CYS A 318 14.18 6.08 -4.93
CA CYS A 318 15.24 6.72 -4.16
C CYS A 318 14.92 6.74 -2.65
N VAL A 319 13.70 7.10 -2.27
CA VAL A 319 13.26 7.06 -0.86
C VAL A 319 13.30 5.64 -0.32
N LEU A 320 12.83 4.66 -1.11
CA LEU A 320 12.92 3.25 -0.73
C LEU A 320 14.37 2.82 -0.48
N TYR A 321 15.31 3.24 -1.34
CA TYR A 321 16.74 2.95 -1.17
C TYR A 321 17.30 3.57 0.11
N ILE A 322 17.03 4.84 0.38
CA ILE A 322 17.52 5.54 1.57
C ILE A 322 17.15 4.78 2.86
N ILE A 323 15.93 4.20 2.90
CA ILE A 323 15.44 3.47 4.07
C ILE A 323 15.91 2.01 4.07
N ALA A 324 15.92 1.35 2.91
CA ALA A 324 16.25 -0.06 2.80
C ALA A 324 17.76 -0.33 2.92
N TYR A 325 18.61 0.56 2.40
CA TYR A 325 20.04 0.31 2.27
C TYR A 325 20.74 0.07 3.62
N PRO A 326 20.56 0.90 4.67
CA PRO A 326 21.15 0.60 5.97
C PRO A 326 20.65 -0.72 6.59
N ILE A 327 19.37 -1.08 6.36
CA ILE A 327 18.79 -2.34 6.83
C ILE A 327 19.46 -3.52 6.11
N LEU A 328 19.70 -3.40 4.80
CA LEU A 328 20.33 -4.45 4.01
C LEU A 328 21.80 -4.64 4.33
N LEU A 329 22.54 -3.58 4.66
CA LEU A 329 23.93 -3.66 5.09
C LEU A 329 24.10 -4.41 6.40
N GLU A 330 23.19 -4.20 7.33
CA GLU A 330 23.22 -4.79 8.68
C GLU A 330 22.12 -5.83 8.90
N ILE A 331 21.70 -6.51 7.83
CA ILE A 331 20.52 -7.38 7.87
C ILE A 331 20.62 -8.47 8.93
N ASN A 332 21.79 -9.08 9.11
CA ASN A 332 21.99 -10.14 10.10
C ASN A 332 21.82 -9.58 11.52
N TYR A 333 22.39 -8.42 11.81
CA TYR A 333 22.24 -7.75 13.09
C TYR A 333 20.79 -7.33 13.36
N VAL A 334 20.14 -6.72 12.36
CA VAL A 334 18.73 -6.31 12.46
C VAL A 334 17.82 -7.50 12.74
N LEU A 335 17.99 -8.60 12.02
CA LEU A 335 17.21 -9.82 12.24
C LEU A 335 17.48 -10.42 13.63
N LYS A 336 18.72 -10.43 14.09
CA LYS A 336 19.09 -10.91 15.43
C LYS A 336 18.48 -10.07 16.54
N VAL A 337 18.48 -8.75 16.42
CA VAL A 337 17.85 -7.84 17.39
C VAL A 337 16.33 -7.99 17.40
N TRP A 338 15.74 -8.19 16.22
CA TRP A 338 14.29 -8.27 16.07
C TRP A 338 13.72 -9.64 16.47
N LEU A 339 14.33 -10.73 16.01
CA LEU A 339 13.81 -12.09 16.17
C LEU A 339 14.50 -12.88 17.30
N GLY A 340 15.60 -12.36 17.85
CA GLY A 340 16.43 -13.06 18.82
C GLY A 340 17.49 -13.95 18.16
N THR A 341 17.88 -15.02 18.87
CA THR A 341 18.96 -15.93 18.42
C THR A 341 18.53 -16.89 17.33
N ASP A 342 17.24 -17.21 17.24
CA ASP A 342 16.71 -18.26 16.37
C ASP A 342 16.16 -17.70 15.04
N VAL A 343 17.02 -17.03 14.27
CA VAL A 343 16.65 -16.52 12.94
C VAL A 343 16.54 -17.71 11.97
N PRO A 344 15.37 -17.94 11.32
CA PRO A 344 15.22 -19.03 10.37
C PRO A 344 16.22 -18.91 9.21
N ASN A 345 16.74 -20.05 8.75
CA ASN A 345 17.62 -20.11 7.60
C ASN A 345 17.00 -19.43 6.39
N TYR A 346 17.82 -18.86 5.51
CA TYR A 346 17.43 -18.11 4.30
C TYR A 346 16.74 -16.74 4.55
N THR A 347 16.38 -16.36 5.79
CA THR A 347 15.64 -15.11 6.05
C THR A 347 16.37 -13.89 5.47
N ALA A 348 17.67 -13.74 5.71
CA ALA A 348 18.45 -12.61 5.20
C ALA A 348 18.47 -12.54 3.67
N SER A 349 18.69 -13.68 2.99
CA SER A 349 18.68 -13.74 1.53
C SER A 349 17.30 -13.46 0.93
N PHE A 350 16.23 -13.94 1.57
CA PHE A 350 14.86 -13.64 1.17
C PHE A 350 14.55 -12.15 1.30
N VAL A 351 14.95 -11.51 2.40
CA VAL A 351 14.79 -10.05 2.60
C VAL A 351 15.45 -9.28 1.46
N VAL A 352 16.71 -9.59 1.12
CA VAL A 352 17.41 -8.91 0.03
C VAL A 352 16.63 -9.00 -1.28
N ILE A 353 16.23 -10.22 -1.70
CA ILE A 353 15.55 -10.42 -2.99
C ILE A 353 14.15 -9.78 -2.96
N VAL A 354 13.41 -9.91 -1.86
CA VAL A 354 12.06 -9.32 -1.73
C VAL A 354 12.13 -7.80 -1.75
N VAL A 355 13.15 -7.19 -1.16
CA VAL A 355 13.38 -5.74 -1.26
C VAL A 355 13.66 -5.32 -2.71
N LEU A 356 14.47 -6.07 -3.46
CA LEU A 356 14.68 -5.82 -4.91
C LEU A 356 13.36 -5.93 -5.71
N ILE A 357 12.53 -6.92 -5.42
CA ILE A 357 11.17 -7.03 -6.00
C ILE A 357 10.34 -5.80 -5.65
N THR A 358 10.47 -5.29 -4.43
CA THR A 358 9.74 -4.10 -3.97
C THR A 358 10.14 -2.84 -4.75
N PHE A 359 11.40 -2.68 -5.13
CA PHE A 359 11.84 -1.59 -6.02
C PHE A 359 11.13 -1.65 -7.37
N LEU A 360 11.08 -2.82 -8.00
CA LEU A 360 10.41 -3.02 -9.29
C LEU A 360 8.89 -2.75 -9.20
N ASN A 361 8.25 -3.23 -8.13
CA ASN A 361 6.82 -3.01 -7.89
C ASN A 361 6.50 -1.51 -7.74
N ASN A 362 7.36 -0.74 -7.07
CA ASN A 362 7.15 0.70 -6.92
C ASN A 362 7.36 1.46 -8.25
N MET A 363 8.31 1.04 -9.07
CA MET A 363 8.45 1.57 -10.45
C MET A 363 7.20 1.29 -11.27
N ASN A 364 6.68 0.06 -11.21
CA ASN A 364 5.46 -0.32 -11.92
C ASN A 364 4.22 0.42 -11.42
N SER A 365 4.13 0.69 -10.13
CA SER A 365 3.04 1.45 -9.51
C SER A 365 2.85 2.84 -10.14
N ALA A 366 3.94 3.54 -10.48
CA ALA A 366 3.89 4.82 -11.16
C ALA A 366 3.44 4.70 -12.64
N VAL A 367 3.91 3.68 -13.35
CA VAL A 367 3.48 3.37 -14.73
C VAL A 367 2.00 3.01 -14.75
N SER A 368 1.58 2.15 -13.83
CA SER A 368 0.19 1.74 -13.64
C SER A 368 -0.73 2.95 -13.39
N ALA A 369 -0.31 3.97 -12.65
CA ALA A 369 -1.12 5.17 -12.40
C ALA A 369 -1.51 5.90 -13.71
N VAL A 370 -0.60 5.99 -14.68
CA VAL A 370 -0.90 6.58 -16.00
C VAL A 370 -1.79 5.66 -16.83
N VAL A 371 -1.55 4.34 -16.83
CA VAL A 371 -2.44 3.37 -17.50
C VAL A 371 -3.86 3.45 -16.93
N HIS A 372 -4.00 3.55 -15.60
CA HIS A 372 -5.30 3.76 -14.94
C HIS A 372 -5.97 5.06 -15.41
N ALA A 373 -5.20 6.14 -15.58
CA ALA A 373 -5.74 7.41 -16.07
C ALA A 373 -6.35 7.28 -17.48
N THR A 374 -5.76 6.48 -18.37
CA THR A 374 -6.30 6.24 -19.72
C THR A 374 -7.60 5.45 -19.71
N GLY A 375 -7.86 4.64 -18.68
CA GLY A 375 -9.02 3.74 -18.60
C GLY A 375 -8.90 2.46 -19.42
N ASN A 376 -7.85 2.28 -20.23
CA ASN A 376 -7.64 1.09 -21.07
C ASN A 376 -6.89 0.00 -20.29
N MET A 377 -7.61 -0.66 -19.35
CA MET A 377 -7.03 -1.59 -18.39
C MET A 377 -6.95 -3.04 -18.88
N CYS A 378 -7.81 -3.45 -19.81
CA CYS A 378 -7.94 -4.86 -20.19
C CYS A 378 -6.60 -5.46 -20.63
N LYS A 379 -5.97 -4.89 -21.66
CA LYS A 379 -4.70 -5.37 -22.22
C LYS A 379 -3.58 -5.37 -21.16
N TYR A 380 -3.50 -4.28 -20.39
CA TYR A 380 -2.51 -4.15 -19.31
C TYR A 380 -2.70 -5.24 -18.26
N GLN A 381 -3.93 -5.38 -17.75
CA GLN A 381 -4.23 -6.27 -16.65
C GLN A 381 -4.06 -7.75 -17.04
N VAL A 382 -4.54 -8.14 -18.22
CA VAL A 382 -4.39 -9.54 -18.70
C VAL A 382 -2.92 -9.91 -18.86
N ILE A 383 -2.14 -9.08 -19.56
CA ILE A 383 -0.74 -9.42 -19.86
C ILE A 383 0.10 -9.41 -18.58
N THR A 384 -0.06 -8.40 -17.71
CA THR A 384 0.72 -8.32 -16.46
C THR A 384 0.34 -9.44 -15.49
N SER A 385 -0.95 -9.79 -15.40
CA SER A 385 -1.42 -10.90 -14.56
C SER A 385 -0.92 -12.25 -15.05
N LEU A 386 -1.00 -12.53 -16.36
CA LEU A 386 -0.47 -13.78 -16.91
C LEU A 386 1.04 -13.88 -16.71
N THR A 387 1.78 -12.80 -16.97
CA THR A 387 3.24 -12.76 -16.70
C THR A 387 3.53 -13.08 -15.23
N THR A 388 2.77 -12.49 -14.31
CA THR A 388 2.97 -12.66 -12.88
C THR A 388 2.63 -14.09 -12.44
N LEU A 389 1.51 -14.66 -12.90
CA LEU A 389 1.09 -16.03 -12.58
C LEU A 389 2.01 -17.09 -13.18
N SER A 390 2.62 -16.83 -14.34
CA SER A 390 3.58 -17.74 -14.96
C SER A 390 4.82 -18.01 -14.10
N SER A 391 5.09 -17.17 -13.09
CA SER A 391 6.14 -17.44 -12.10
C SER A 391 5.85 -18.69 -11.24
N LEU A 392 4.57 -19.07 -11.02
CA LEU A 392 4.19 -20.21 -10.17
C LEU A 392 4.64 -21.56 -10.74
N PRO A 393 4.28 -21.92 -11.99
CA PRO A 393 4.74 -23.19 -12.56
C PRO A 393 6.25 -23.25 -12.67
N VAL A 394 6.93 -22.13 -13.03
CA VAL A 394 8.40 -22.11 -13.12
C VAL A 394 9.04 -22.30 -11.75
N ALA A 395 8.49 -21.68 -10.69
CA ALA A 395 8.95 -21.89 -9.31
C ALA A 395 8.75 -23.34 -8.87
N TYR A 396 7.59 -23.95 -9.16
CA TYR A 396 7.32 -25.34 -8.84
C TYR A 396 8.33 -26.30 -9.51
N TYR A 397 8.56 -26.15 -10.82
CA TYR A 397 9.51 -26.99 -11.55
C TYR A 397 10.95 -26.76 -11.08
N SER A 398 11.35 -25.54 -10.75
CA SER A 398 12.66 -25.26 -10.18
C SER A 398 12.90 -26.05 -8.90
N LEU A 399 11.94 -26.04 -7.95
CA LEU A 399 12.08 -26.81 -6.72
C LEU A 399 12.03 -28.34 -6.95
N LYS A 400 11.21 -28.80 -7.90
CA LYS A 400 11.18 -30.21 -8.30
C LYS A 400 12.52 -30.70 -8.89
N MET A 401 13.30 -29.79 -9.50
CA MET A 401 14.66 -30.05 -9.98
C MET A 401 15.74 -30.00 -8.88
N GLY A 402 15.34 -29.74 -7.61
CA GLY A 402 16.26 -29.72 -6.48
C GLY A 402 16.95 -28.36 -6.22
N TYR A 403 16.49 -27.28 -6.86
CA TYR A 403 17.05 -25.96 -6.58
C TYR A 403 16.68 -25.46 -5.17
N PRO A 404 17.54 -24.62 -4.53
CA PRO A 404 17.30 -24.12 -3.18
C PRO A 404 16.10 -23.15 -3.11
N PRO A 405 15.52 -22.89 -1.91
CA PRO A 405 14.36 -22.02 -1.73
C PRO A 405 14.54 -20.60 -2.30
N ASN A 406 15.77 -20.08 -2.34
CA ASN A 406 16.10 -18.78 -2.94
C ASN A 406 15.73 -18.69 -4.43
N SER A 407 15.69 -19.82 -5.15
CA SER A 407 15.32 -19.84 -6.57
C SER A 407 13.90 -19.32 -6.82
N VAL A 408 12.97 -19.58 -5.90
CA VAL A 408 11.57 -19.10 -5.97
C VAL A 408 11.51 -17.58 -5.98
N PHE A 409 12.30 -16.94 -5.14
CA PHE A 409 12.39 -15.48 -5.08
C PHE A 409 13.15 -14.90 -6.26
N GLY A 410 14.22 -15.58 -6.71
CA GLY A 410 14.94 -15.23 -7.94
C GLY A 410 14.04 -15.26 -9.19
N ILE A 411 13.23 -16.32 -9.32
CA ILE A 411 12.21 -16.44 -10.38
C ILE A 411 11.19 -15.31 -10.25
N SER A 412 10.69 -15.04 -9.05
CA SER A 412 9.75 -13.95 -8.80
C SER A 412 10.34 -12.58 -9.18
N PHE A 413 11.62 -12.35 -8.90
CA PHE A 413 12.35 -11.14 -9.32
C PHE A 413 12.40 -11.02 -10.85
N VAL A 414 12.79 -12.08 -11.56
CA VAL A 414 12.85 -12.10 -13.03
C VAL A 414 11.47 -11.81 -13.64
N PHE A 415 10.41 -12.47 -13.17
CA PHE A 415 9.07 -12.25 -13.69
C PHE A 415 8.53 -10.85 -13.34
N THR A 416 8.87 -10.30 -12.18
CA THR A 416 8.52 -8.91 -11.84
C THR A 416 9.29 -7.91 -12.71
N PHE A 417 10.55 -8.17 -13.03
CA PHE A 417 11.32 -7.37 -13.97
C PHE A 417 10.73 -7.42 -15.40
N LEU A 418 10.39 -8.61 -15.89
CA LEU A 418 9.69 -8.79 -17.17
C LEU A 418 8.35 -8.04 -17.18
N MET A 419 7.56 -8.13 -16.11
CA MET A 419 6.32 -7.38 -15.95
C MET A 419 6.56 -5.87 -16.05
N GLN A 420 7.61 -5.35 -15.42
CA GLN A 420 7.96 -3.92 -15.50
C GLN A 420 8.30 -3.49 -16.93
N VAL A 421 9.11 -4.28 -17.64
CA VAL A 421 9.45 -4.01 -19.04
C VAL A 421 8.21 -4.04 -19.93
N ILE A 422 7.39 -5.08 -19.80
CA ILE A 422 6.13 -5.24 -20.56
C ILE A 422 5.19 -4.06 -20.28
N SER A 423 5.07 -3.62 -19.03
CA SER A 423 4.24 -2.48 -18.64
C SER A 423 4.64 -1.19 -19.36
N LEU A 424 5.94 -0.93 -19.54
CA LEU A 424 6.44 0.22 -20.28
C LEU A 424 6.10 0.14 -21.78
N PHE A 425 6.20 -1.06 -22.38
CA PHE A 425 5.81 -1.25 -23.79
C PHE A 425 4.29 -1.11 -23.97
N ILE A 426 3.48 -1.61 -23.05
CA ILE A 426 2.02 -1.41 -23.09
C ILE A 426 1.69 0.07 -22.97
N LEU A 427 2.32 0.80 -22.03
CA LEU A 427 2.11 2.24 -21.90
C LEU A 427 2.45 2.98 -23.21
N ARG A 428 3.56 2.61 -23.87
CA ARG A 428 3.94 3.16 -25.19
C ARG A 428 2.90 2.88 -26.26
N SER A 429 2.19 1.74 -26.21
CA SER A 429 1.15 1.42 -27.18
C SER A 429 -0.17 2.19 -26.95
N ILE A 430 -0.37 2.72 -25.75
CA ILE A 430 -1.60 3.44 -25.36
C ILE A 430 -1.44 4.95 -25.54
N ILE A 431 -0.28 5.50 -25.21
CA ILE A 431 0.01 6.95 -25.28
C ILE A 431 1.38 7.19 -25.92
N SER A 432 1.58 8.40 -26.47
CA SER A 432 2.88 8.84 -27.01
C SER A 432 3.91 8.98 -25.88
N PHE A 433 4.57 7.89 -25.58
CA PHE A 433 5.54 7.74 -24.49
C PHE A 433 6.91 7.33 -25.03
N SER A 434 7.97 7.98 -24.55
CA SER A 434 9.35 7.70 -24.94
C SER A 434 10.09 6.88 -23.88
N LEU A 435 10.44 5.64 -24.20
CA LEU A 435 11.24 4.76 -23.34
C LEU A 435 12.63 5.36 -23.04
N SER A 436 13.26 6.01 -24.03
CA SER A 436 14.56 6.67 -23.85
C SER A 436 14.47 7.79 -22.81
N LYS A 437 13.37 8.57 -22.80
CA LYS A 437 13.15 9.59 -21.77
C LYS A 437 12.94 8.99 -20.39
N TYR A 438 12.28 7.82 -20.29
CA TYR A 438 12.12 7.12 -19.01
C TYR A 438 13.48 6.67 -18.46
N VAL A 439 14.31 6.04 -19.31
CA VAL A 439 15.66 5.63 -18.92
C VAL A 439 16.48 6.83 -18.46
N LYS A 440 16.50 7.94 -19.24
CA LYS A 440 17.28 9.14 -18.92
C LYS A 440 16.78 9.89 -17.67
N LYS A 441 15.48 9.90 -17.39
CA LYS A 441 14.89 10.68 -16.28
C LYS A 441 14.67 9.87 -14.99
N VAL A 442 14.59 8.54 -15.07
CA VAL A 442 14.31 7.69 -13.91
C VAL A 442 15.49 6.74 -13.64
N ILE A 443 15.86 5.92 -14.62
CA ILE A 443 16.85 4.85 -14.38
C ILE A 443 18.26 5.43 -14.24
N PHE A 444 18.69 6.28 -15.16
CA PHE A 444 20.05 6.85 -15.13
C PHE A 444 20.33 7.66 -13.86
N PRO A 445 19.46 8.61 -13.41
CA PRO A 445 19.66 9.30 -12.15
C PRO A 445 19.67 8.36 -10.94
N PHE A 446 18.83 7.31 -10.96
CA PHE A 446 18.81 6.32 -9.88
C PHE A 446 20.11 5.51 -9.81
N VAL A 447 20.61 5.02 -10.94
CA VAL A 447 21.89 4.29 -11.00
C VAL A 447 23.03 5.17 -10.51
N LEU A 448 23.11 6.43 -10.97
CA LEU A 448 24.13 7.38 -10.55
C LEU A 448 24.02 7.69 -9.05
N PHE A 449 22.80 7.89 -8.54
CA PHE A 449 22.52 8.06 -7.12
C PHE A 449 23.02 6.88 -6.28
N VAL A 450 22.68 5.65 -6.69
CA VAL A 450 23.14 4.42 -6.01
C VAL A 450 24.67 4.32 -6.05
N SER A 451 25.30 4.55 -7.21
CA SER A 451 26.76 4.46 -7.36
C SER A 451 27.50 5.43 -6.44
N LEU A 452 26.97 6.64 -6.24
CA LEU A 452 27.58 7.63 -5.35
C LEU A 452 27.37 7.32 -3.86
N SER A 453 26.26 6.70 -3.50
CA SER A 453 25.90 6.44 -2.11
C SER A 453 26.31 5.05 -1.61
N PHE A 454 26.64 4.12 -2.50
CA PHE A 454 26.90 2.72 -2.16
C PHE A 454 28.21 2.50 -1.37
N SER A 455 29.31 3.12 -1.80
CA SER A 455 30.65 2.73 -1.30
C SER A 455 30.97 3.28 0.10
N ILE A 456 30.54 4.49 0.43
CA ILE A 456 30.93 5.16 1.69
C ILE A 456 30.41 4.44 2.94
N PRO A 457 29.14 3.97 3.00
CA PRO A 457 28.64 3.23 4.16
C PRO A 457 29.29 1.85 4.38
N LEU A 458 29.94 1.29 3.36
CA LEU A 458 30.70 0.04 3.51
C LEU A 458 31.95 0.20 4.39
N ILE A 459 32.51 1.41 4.46
CA ILE A 459 33.72 1.68 5.26
C ILE A 459 33.46 1.34 6.75
N PRO A 460 32.51 1.97 7.46
CA PRO A 460 32.23 1.61 8.84
C PRO A 460 31.73 0.16 9.00
N CYS A 461 31.01 -0.38 8.00
CA CYS A 461 30.55 -1.77 8.02
C CYS A 461 31.72 -2.77 8.11
N HIS A 462 32.85 -2.50 7.44
CA HIS A 462 34.05 -3.35 7.46
C HIS A 462 35.02 -3.02 8.60
N MET A 463 35.07 -1.76 9.05
CA MET A 463 36.04 -1.34 10.10
C MET A 463 35.57 -1.59 11.51
N MET A 464 34.25 -1.66 11.74
CA MET A 464 33.68 -1.80 13.08
C MET A 464 33.21 -3.24 13.33
N ARG A 465 33.30 -3.70 14.59
CA ARG A 465 32.74 -4.99 15.02
C ARG A 465 31.21 -4.93 15.01
N GLU A 466 30.57 -6.06 14.67
CA GLU A 466 29.12 -6.18 14.70
C GLU A 466 28.53 -5.83 16.07
N GLY A 467 27.55 -4.92 16.08
CA GLY A 467 26.90 -4.46 17.28
C GLY A 467 26.06 -3.20 17.07
N PHE A 468 25.40 -2.75 18.14
CA PHE A 468 24.52 -1.57 18.08
C PHE A 468 25.23 -0.30 17.58
N LEU A 469 26.46 -0.06 18.02
CA LEU A 469 27.23 1.12 17.61
C LEU A 469 27.51 1.10 16.08
N ARG A 470 27.93 -0.07 15.53
CA ARG A 470 28.14 -0.21 14.08
C ARG A 470 26.84 0.04 13.33
N PHE A 471 25.74 -0.61 13.73
CA PHE A 471 24.42 -0.41 13.11
C PHE A 471 24.01 1.06 13.14
N PHE A 472 24.19 1.75 14.26
CA PHE A 472 23.87 3.18 14.36
C PHE A 472 24.73 4.04 13.42
N VAL A 473 26.05 3.86 13.43
CA VAL A 473 26.97 4.62 12.56
C VAL A 473 26.70 4.33 11.09
N VAL A 474 26.56 3.05 10.69
CA VAL A 474 26.24 2.65 9.32
C VAL A 474 24.91 3.25 8.88
N SER A 475 23.89 3.22 9.73
CA SER A 475 22.58 3.80 9.43
C SER A 475 22.64 5.31 9.23
N VAL A 476 23.29 6.03 10.12
CA VAL A 476 23.45 7.50 10.02
C VAL A 476 24.24 7.87 8.77
N VAL A 477 25.38 7.22 8.53
CA VAL A 477 26.21 7.48 7.34
C VAL A 477 25.44 7.15 6.07
N SER A 478 24.77 6.01 6.01
CA SER A 478 23.95 5.60 4.84
C SER A 478 22.85 6.61 4.54
N ILE A 479 22.07 7.02 5.54
CA ILE A 479 20.98 7.97 5.38
C ILE A 479 21.51 9.35 4.95
N LEU A 480 22.58 9.84 5.57
CA LEU A 480 23.16 11.14 5.22
C LEU A 480 23.71 11.15 3.81
N ILE A 481 24.56 10.19 3.44
CA ILE A 481 25.17 10.12 2.10
C ILE A 481 24.12 9.89 1.02
N SER A 482 23.17 8.99 1.27
CA SER A 482 22.07 8.76 0.32
C SER A 482 21.17 9.99 0.18
N SER A 483 20.86 10.70 1.27
CA SER A 483 20.05 11.93 1.21
C SER A 483 20.77 13.04 0.46
N LEU A 484 22.08 13.23 0.68
CA LEU A 484 22.91 14.18 -0.06
C LEU A 484 22.99 13.81 -1.54
N SER A 485 23.29 12.56 -1.86
CA SER A 485 23.35 12.07 -3.26
C SER A 485 22.00 12.23 -3.96
N PHE A 486 20.88 11.97 -3.25
CA PHE A 486 19.54 12.17 -3.78
C PHE A 486 19.26 13.65 -4.08
N TYR A 487 19.64 14.56 -3.18
CA TYR A 487 19.49 15.99 -3.42
C TYR A 487 20.29 16.48 -4.64
N TRP A 488 21.55 16.02 -4.79
CA TRP A 488 22.41 16.48 -5.88
C TRP A 488 22.06 15.89 -7.25
N VAL A 489 21.80 14.61 -7.32
CA VAL A 489 21.65 13.83 -8.56
C VAL A 489 20.20 13.37 -8.79
N GLY A 490 19.48 12.98 -7.73
CA GLY A 490 18.14 12.43 -7.84
C GLY A 490 17.06 13.47 -8.11
N LEU A 491 17.29 14.75 -7.78
CA LEU A 491 16.30 15.82 -7.91
C LEU A 491 16.57 16.74 -9.09
N ASP A 492 15.52 17.04 -9.85
CA ASP A 492 15.55 18.07 -10.88
C ASP A 492 15.55 19.48 -10.26
N ASN A 493 15.98 20.52 -11.02
CA ASN A 493 16.05 21.90 -10.51
C ASN A 493 14.72 22.41 -9.94
N LYS A 494 13.58 21.96 -10.49
CA LYS A 494 12.24 22.30 -9.98
C LYS A 494 11.93 21.61 -8.65
N GLU A 495 12.33 20.35 -8.50
CA GLU A 495 12.18 19.58 -7.28
C GLU A 495 13.08 20.13 -6.16
N LYS A 496 14.34 20.51 -6.49
CA LYS A 496 15.26 21.20 -5.57
C LYS A 496 14.70 22.52 -5.06
N ALA A 497 14.14 23.34 -5.95
CA ALA A 497 13.54 24.62 -5.57
C ALA A 497 12.38 24.46 -4.58
N LEU A 498 11.59 23.38 -4.72
CA LEU A 498 10.51 23.04 -3.79
C LEU A 498 11.04 22.64 -2.41
N ILE A 499 12.02 21.75 -2.36
CA ILE A 499 12.62 21.30 -1.10
C ILE A 499 13.29 22.47 -0.39
N ASN A 500 14.04 23.31 -1.12
CA ASN A 500 14.67 24.50 -0.55
C ASN A 500 13.63 25.48 0.01
N SER A 501 12.52 25.73 -0.71
CA SER A 501 11.45 26.59 -0.20
C SER A 501 10.79 26.06 1.07
N PHE A 502 10.82 24.75 1.29
CA PHE A 502 10.29 24.09 2.47
C PHE A 502 11.27 24.12 3.63
N LEU A 503 12.55 23.84 3.36
CA LEU A 503 13.63 23.91 4.35
C LEU A 503 13.81 25.32 4.92
N PHE A 504 13.72 26.37 4.07
CA PHE A 504 13.74 27.76 4.51
C PHE A 504 12.55 28.18 5.38
N LYS A 505 11.41 27.46 5.30
CA LYS A 505 10.26 27.69 6.19
C LYS A 505 10.40 27.02 7.54
N ILE A 506 11.09 25.87 7.61
CA ILE A 506 11.28 25.10 8.84
C ILE A 506 12.51 25.59 9.62
N LEU A 507 13.57 25.96 8.91
CA LEU A 507 14.77 26.53 9.46
C LEU A 507 14.84 28.00 9.00
N PRO A 508 14.35 28.97 9.81
CA PRO A 508 14.56 30.38 9.51
C PRO A 508 16.04 30.73 9.75
N MET A 509 16.92 30.17 8.89
CA MET A 509 18.29 30.69 8.84
C MET A 509 18.21 32.11 8.25
N LYS A 510 18.48 33.09 9.12
CA LYS A 510 18.77 34.46 8.71
C LYS A 510 19.71 34.41 7.52
N ARG A 511 19.33 35.16 6.46
CA ARG A 511 20.24 35.52 5.35
C ARG A 511 21.58 35.95 5.96
N ILE A 512 22.57 35.07 5.92
CA ILE A 512 23.98 35.45 5.97
C ILE A 512 24.48 35.28 4.55
N LEU A 513 24.68 36.42 3.92
CA LEU A 513 25.18 36.83 2.62
C LEU A 513 24.11 37.21 1.61
#